data_65e453ccf9b12cc8bd3089393accba12
#
_entry.id   65e453ccf9b12cc8bd3089393accba12
#
_cell.length_a   1.000
_cell.length_b   1.000
_cell.length_c   1.000
_cell.angle_alpha   90.00
_cell.angle_beta   90.00
_cell.angle_gamma   90.00
#
_symmetry.space_group_name_H-M   'P 1'
#
loop_
_entity.id
_entity.type
_entity.pdbx_description
1 polymer ?
#
loop_
_entity_poly.entity_id
_entity_poly.type
_entity_poly.pdbx_seq_one_letter_code
_entity_poly.pdbx_strand_id
1 'polypeptide(L)'
;MKQKTKGYLAFAFLGGILLTSTVLFALPPPPAIMTDEEVAMEEQGITITNTPMDNFPDDQRDTFCGFGDPKSTSYVKEYQIPTVCTQPLAIKVAPDGNVWFVESNVGQIAKFDPVSEIFTEFENENWPEGARTMSWGMDYSSDGKMWYTDGSFDTIWRFDTINEEYDAVQYPVSEEGSLPQKLTIHGSNIIVNDFTGSKITFLDLTQNTDEITYSSIVAPIPNSFTGDFGIDSENNLWYTNWVPNTTGLLLKFNIEQYKQDSYLASTGVDITLDDYFEVYEFPQDLNTANGLSIDENDNVWIVDTSSSFFFKFNPNDQTFTKFVTSKPQLSTYGNATGIIKSPISRPYWTETDMNGNLFFNEQTSNQLAVFDIDDEYLVEYMVPSKNPNWADCENTSKSNCGVAQIFGFDAIDDKIWFTEWAENKIGVVDTAKPLPFTVNTSTESITLKKGETKPVTLTVKHSSSNIGDIDFNFAHTASSVIISSDISVSHNFLNPNEIIVSITASKIALSGDYKLLLGVFNPEVNVSKYIDVTIQP
;
A
#
# COMPACT_ATOMS: atom_id res chain seq x y z
N MET A 1 6.51 -26.36 -20.16
CA MET A 1 5.07 -26.54 -19.89
C MET A 1 4.73 -26.65 -18.39
N LYS A 2 5.63 -27.06 -17.50
CA LYS A 2 5.40 -27.07 -16.03
C LYS A 2 5.68 -25.71 -15.33
N GLN A 3 6.56 -24.90 -15.88
CA GLN A 3 6.92 -23.60 -15.31
C GLN A 3 5.82 -22.53 -15.43
N LYS A 4 5.11 -22.48 -16.57
CA LYS A 4 4.01 -21.52 -16.76
C LYS A 4 2.83 -21.67 -15.76
N THR A 5 2.56 -22.91 -15.32
CA THR A 5 1.45 -23.18 -14.39
C THR A 5 1.71 -22.67 -12.97
N LYS A 6 2.98 -22.55 -12.53
CA LYS A 6 3.35 -22.07 -11.19
C LYS A 6 3.26 -20.55 -11.05
N GLY A 7 3.63 -19.80 -12.09
CA GLY A 7 3.46 -18.35 -12.12
C GLY A 7 1.99 -17.93 -11.99
N TYR A 8 1.08 -18.72 -12.56
CA TYR A 8 -0.36 -18.49 -12.45
C TYR A 8 -0.93 -18.78 -11.06
N LEU A 9 -0.34 -19.75 -10.34
CA LEU A 9 -0.72 -20.00 -8.94
C LEU A 9 -0.27 -18.84 -8.04
N ALA A 10 0.87 -18.23 -8.30
CA ALA A 10 1.33 -17.05 -7.57
C ALA A 10 0.44 -15.83 -7.83
N PHE A 11 0.04 -15.61 -9.08
CA PHE A 11 -0.93 -14.55 -9.42
C PHE A 11 -2.32 -14.81 -8.82
N ALA A 12 -2.77 -16.07 -8.82
CA ALA A 12 -4.01 -16.47 -8.17
C ALA A 12 -3.93 -16.36 -6.64
N PHE A 13 -2.72 -16.43 -6.05
CA PHE A 13 -2.51 -16.34 -4.60
C PHE A 13 -2.31 -14.88 -4.15
N LEU A 14 -1.64 -14.04 -4.95
CA LEU A 14 -1.68 -12.58 -4.79
C LEU A 14 -3.11 -12.06 -4.96
N GLY A 15 -3.78 -12.52 -5.98
CA GLY A 15 -5.22 -12.42 -6.12
C GLY A 15 -5.91 -12.95 -4.88
N GLY A 16 -5.52 -14.08 -4.27
CA GLY A 16 -6.12 -14.66 -3.07
C GLY A 16 -5.91 -13.85 -1.80
N ILE A 17 -4.78 -13.21 -1.62
CA ILE A 17 -4.50 -12.33 -0.47
C ILE A 17 -5.09 -10.93 -0.70
N LEU A 18 -5.06 -10.43 -1.91
CA LEU A 18 -5.91 -9.34 -2.37
C LEU A 18 -7.38 -9.78 -2.48
N LEU A 19 -7.67 -11.08 -2.68
CA LEU A 19 -8.95 -11.73 -2.99
C LEU A 19 -9.64 -12.44 -1.83
N THR A 20 -9.18 -12.37 -0.62
CA THR A 20 -10.17 -12.43 0.47
C THR A 20 -11.05 -11.19 0.44
N SER A 21 -10.79 -10.27 -0.49
CA SER A 21 -11.61 -9.11 -0.84
C SER A 21 -11.67 -8.75 -2.32
N THR A 22 -10.93 -9.42 -3.20
CA THR A 22 -11.06 -9.25 -4.64
C THR A 22 -11.04 -10.62 -5.30
N VAL A 23 -12.19 -11.08 -5.73
CA VAL A 23 -12.33 -12.21 -6.63
C VAL A 23 -11.72 -11.82 -7.97
N LEU A 24 -10.86 -12.64 -8.49
CA LEU A 24 -10.38 -12.73 -9.85
C LEU A 24 -9.19 -11.88 -10.29
N PHE A 25 -8.03 -12.50 -10.29
CA PHE A 25 -7.13 -12.36 -11.41
C PHE A 25 -6.56 -13.73 -11.84
N ALA A 26 -7.41 -14.59 -12.32
CA ALA A 26 -7.01 -15.68 -13.21
C ALA A 26 -7.60 -15.35 -14.58
N LEU A 27 -7.07 -14.31 -15.24
CA LEU A 27 -7.27 -14.25 -16.68
C LEU A 27 -6.30 -15.25 -17.31
N PRO A 28 -6.77 -16.08 -18.25
CA PRO A 28 -5.87 -16.95 -19.00
C PRO A 28 -4.81 -16.08 -19.71
N PRO A 29 -3.60 -16.62 -19.92
CA PRO A 29 -2.61 -15.94 -20.75
C PRO A 29 -3.20 -15.68 -22.13
N PRO A 30 -2.84 -14.56 -22.77
CA PRO A 30 -3.23 -14.35 -24.16
C PRO A 30 -2.77 -15.56 -24.99
N PRO A 31 -3.63 -16.09 -25.84
CA PRO A 31 -3.22 -17.16 -26.74
C PRO A 31 -2.15 -16.63 -27.68
N ALA A 32 -1.03 -17.34 -27.76
CA ALA A 32 -0.03 -17.08 -28.78
C ALA A 32 -0.61 -17.43 -30.17
N ILE A 33 -0.53 -16.47 -31.10
CA ILE A 33 -0.85 -16.55 -32.54
C ILE A 33 -2.35 -16.52 -32.88
N MET A 34 -2.78 -15.38 -33.40
CA MET A 34 -4.09 -15.26 -34.03
C MET A 34 -3.92 -14.61 -35.40
N THR A 35 -4.33 -15.32 -36.43
CA THR A 35 -4.50 -14.82 -37.80
C THR A 35 -5.99 -14.72 -38.21
N ASP A 36 -6.89 -14.85 -37.23
CA ASP A 36 -8.31 -14.52 -37.32
C ASP A 36 -8.72 -13.72 -36.06
N GLU A 37 -7.94 -12.68 -35.74
CA GLU A 37 -8.02 -11.94 -34.47
C GLU A 37 -9.36 -11.26 -34.25
N GLU A 38 -9.92 -10.60 -35.23
CA GLU A 38 -11.19 -9.88 -35.09
C GLU A 38 -12.37 -10.83 -34.74
N VAL A 39 -12.42 -11.99 -35.39
CA VAL A 39 -13.48 -12.97 -35.15
C VAL A 39 -13.34 -13.62 -33.75
N ALA A 40 -12.12 -13.85 -33.31
CA ALA A 40 -11.86 -14.43 -31.99
C ALA A 40 -12.10 -13.42 -30.85
N MET A 41 -11.88 -12.14 -31.07
CA MET A 41 -12.20 -11.09 -30.10
C MET A 41 -13.72 -10.87 -29.98
N GLU A 42 -14.44 -10.85 -31.08
CA GLU A 42 -15.92 -10.80 -31.04
C GLU A 42 -16.53 -12.01 -30.33
N GLU A 43 -15.97 -13.21 -30.49
CA GLU A 43 -16.40 -14.41 -29.76
C GLU A 43 -16.11 -14.32 -28.25
N GLN A 44 -15.15 -13.49 -27.84
CA GLN A 44 -14.84 -13.21 -26.44
C GLN A 44 -15.60 -11.99 -25.88
N GLY A 45 -16.44 -11.35 -26.67
CA GLY A 45 -17.18 -10.16 -26.26
C GLY A 45 -16.30 -8.91 -26.17
N ILE A 46 -15.30 -8.80 -27.05
CA ILE A 46 -14.39 -7.65 -27.15
C ILE A 46 -14.77 -6.82 -28.36
N THR A 47 -15.24 -5.62 -28.16
CA THR A 47 -15.40 -4.62 -29.23
C THR A 47 -14.07 -3.93 -29.47
N ILE A 48 -13.52 -4.03 -30.67
CA ILE A 48 -12.22 -3.45 -31.03
C ILE A 48 -12.32 -1.92 -31.08
N THR A 49 -11.49 -1.26 -30.28
CA THR A 49 -11.39 0.20 -30.16
C THR A 49 -10.05 0.73 -30.67
N ASN A 50 -9.06 -0.15 -30.90
CA ASN A 50 -7.66 0.16 -31.15
C ASN A 50 -7.04 1.00 -29.99
N THR A 51 -7.42 0.65 -28.77
CA THR A 51 -6.89 1.24 -27.52
C THR A 51 -6.59 0.13 -26.54
N PRO A 52 -5.86 0.41 -25.45
CA PRO A 52 -5.59 -0.59 -24.40
C PRO A 52 -6.84 -1.21 -23.73
N MET A 53 -8.03 -0.66 -23.98
CA MET A 53 -9.29 -1.27 -23.56
C MET A 53 -9.52 -2.65 -24.20
N ASP A 54 -8.92 -2.89 -25.36
CA ASP A 54 -9.06 -4.18 -26.09
C ASP A 54 -8.39 -5.34 -25.36
N ASN A 55 -7.58 -5.06 -24.35
CA ASN A 55 -7.06 -6.06 -23.41
C ASN A 55 -8.15 -6.64 -22.47
N PHE A 56 -9.37 -6.09 -22.49
CA PHE A 56 -10.45 -6.50 -21.61
C PHE A 56 -11.76 -6.73 -22.38
N PRO A 57 -12.55 -7.77 -22.01
CA PRO A 57 -13.92 -7.92 -22.49
C PRO A 57 -14.78 -6.69 -22.14
N ASP A 58 -15.75 -6.38 -22.99
CA ASP A 58 -16.59 -5.19 -22.87
C ASP A 58 -17.28 -5.07 -21.50
N ASP A 59 -17.72 -6.19 -20.93
CA ASP A 59 -18.38 -6.27 -19.64
C ASP A 59 -17.44 -6.07 -18.44
N GLN A 60 -16.12 -6.08 -18.67
CA GLN A 60 -15.10 -5.84 -17.65
C GLN A 60 -14.48 -4.44 -17.73
N ARG A 61 -14.71 -3.70 -18.82
CA ARG A 61 -14.06 -2.39 -19.04
C ARG A 61 -14.39 -1.37 -17.94
N ASP A 62 -15.62 -1.30 -17.48
CA ASP A 62 -15.99 -0.44 -16.35
C ASP A 62 -15.29 -0.83 -15.04
N THR A 63 -14.85 -2.08 -14.92
CA THR A 63 -14.10 -2.55 -13.75
C THR A 63 -12.63 -2.13 -13.80
N PHE A 64 -12.00 -2.19 -14.98
CA PHE A 64 -10.54 -2.07 -15.09
C PHE A 64 -10.05 -0.81 -15.79
N CYS A 65 -10.91 -0.12 -16.53
CA CYS A 65 -10.52 0.99 -17.40
C CYS A 65 -11.03 2.36 -16.95
N GLY A 66 -11.64 2.44 -15.77
CA GLY A 66 -12.17 3.66 -15.20
C GLY A 66 -13.70 3.75 -15.19
N PHE A 67 -14.23 4.40 -14.17
CA PHE A 67 -15.65 4.60 -13.94
C PHE A 67 -15.96 6.07 -13.59
N GLY A 68 -15.91 6.93 -14.59
CA GLY A 68 -16.29 8.34 -14.48
C GLY A 68 -15.13 9.34 -14.54
N ASP A 69 -15.50 10.61 -14.60
CA ASP A 69 -14.58 11.73 -14.76
C ASP A 69 -13.76 12.01 -13.49
N PRO A 70 -12.59 12.67 -13.61
CA PRO A 70 -11.80 13.13 -12.47
C PRO A 70 -12.61 14.08 -11.57
N LYS A 71 -12.40 13.98 -10.28
CA LYS A 71 -13.07 14.79 -9.27
C LYS A 71 -12.05 15.60 -8.45
N SER A 72 -12.54 16.59 -7.74
CA SER A 72 -11.74 17.35 -6.79
C SER A 72 -12.54 17.60 -5.53
N THR A 73 -11.85 17.55 -4.40
CA THR A 73 -12.35 17.96 -3.10
C THR A 73 -11.58 19.18 -2.59
N SER A 74 -11.76 19.53 -1.32
CA SER A 74 -10.91 20.56 -0.70
C SER A 74 -9.45 20.17 -0.64
N TYR A 75 -9.14 18.87 -0.54
CA TYR A 75 -7.78 18.33 -0.33
C TYR A 75 -7.23 17.58 -1.52
N VAL A 76 -8.08 16.90 -2.26
CA VAL A 76 -7.68 15.97 -3.34
C VAL A 76 -8.00 16.58 -4.69
N LYS A 77 -7.08 16.46 -5.64
CA LYS A 77 -7.30 16.75 -7.04
C LYS A 77 -6.87 15.55 -7.90
N GLU A 78 -7.76 15.09 -8.75
CA GLU A 78 -7.53 13.99 -9.69
C GLU A 78 -7.28 14.51 -11.09
N TYR A 79 -6.51 13.75 -11.88
CA TYR A 79 -6.16 14.04 -13.26
C TYR A 79 -6.36 12.79 -14.11
N GLN A 80 -7.06 12.96 -15.24
CA GLN A 80 -7.30 11.87 -16.18
C GLN A 80 -6.07 11.62 -17.04
N ILE A 81 -5.60 10.37 -17.08
CA ILE A 81 -4.54 9.95 -17.99
C ILE A 81 -5.10 9.96 -19.42
N PRO A 82 -4.34 10.53 -20.42
CA PRO A 82 -4.85 10.67 -21.78
C PRO A 82 -5.14 9.34 -22.48
N THR A 83 -4.22 8.39 -22.40
CA THR A 83 -4.45 7.04 -22.90
C THR A 83 -5.41 6.29 -21.98
N VAL A 84 -6.43 5.68 -22.55
CA VAL A 84 -7.47 4.99 -21.78
C VAL A 84 -6.99 3.62 -21.29
N CYS A 85 -7.43 3.21 -20.11
CA CYS A 85 -7.21 1.86 -19.61
C CYS A 85 -5.72 1.49 -19.41
N THR A 86 -4.89 2.44 -18.99
CA THR A 86 -3.45 2.21 -18.78
C THR A 86 -3.12 1.49 -17.47
N GLN A 87 -4.05 1.47 -16.51
CA GLN A 87 -3.86 0.88 -15.18
C GLN A 87 -2.60 1.40 -14.47
N PRO A 88 -2.55 2.70 -14.09
CA PRO A 88 -1.39 3.30 -13.46
C PRO A 88 -1.11 2.63 -12.11
N LEU A 89 0.17 2.30 -11.81
CA LEU A 89 0.49 1.57 -10.59
C LEU A 89 1.63 2.21 -9.80
N ALA A 90 2.90 1.93 -10.13
CA ALA A 90 4.01 2.59 -9.46
C ALA A 90 4.08 4.08 -9.80
N ILE A 91 4.43 4.91 -8.83
CA ILE A 91 4.51 6.37 -8.97
C ILE A 91 5.71 6.91 -8.18
N LYS A 92 6.37 7.94 -8.72
CA LYS A 92 7.51 8.61 -8.07
C LYS A 92 7.60 10.07 -8.50
N VAL A 93 7.85 10.94 -7.55
CA VAL A 93 8.16 12.36 -7.82
C VAL A 93 9.66 12.50 -8.01
N ALA A 94 10.06 13.00 -9.17
CA ALA A 94 11.46 13.27 -9.47
C ALA A 94 11.93 14.59 -8.81
N PRO A 95 13.26 14.80 -8.65
CA PRO A 95 13.80 16.00 -8.01
C PRO A 95 13.44 17.33 -8.70
N ASP A 96 13.02 17.29 -9.96
CA ASP A 96 12.53 18.46 -10.71
C ASP A 96 11.05 18.79 -10.44
N GLY A 97 10.37 17.99 -9.61
CA GLY A 97 8.97 18.12 -9.26
C GLY A 97 7.99 17.48 -10.23
N ASN A 98 8.47 16.87 -11.33
CA ASN A 98 7.61 16.08 -12.21
C ASN A 98 7.22 14.75 -11.55
N VAL A 99 5.99 14.32 -11.80
CA VAL A 99 5.44 13.08 -11.31
C VAL A 99 5.53 12.01 -12.38
N TRP A 100 6.25 10.94 -12.11
CA TRP A 100 6.42 9.81 -13.01
C TRP A 100 5.62 8.62 -12.51
N PHE A 101 5.01 7.88 -13.42
CA PHE A 101 4.24 6.68 -13.07
C PHE A 101 4.29 5.65 -14.20
N VAL A 102 4.05 4.38 -13.84
CA VAL A 102 4.02 3.29 -14.82
C VAL A 102 2.59 2.99 -15.21
N GLU A 103 2.36 2.88 -16.50
CA GLU A 103 1.12 2.47 -17.14
C GLU A 103 1.16 0.96 -17.40
N SER A 104 0.76 0.18 -16.39
CA SER A 104 1.00 -1.27 -16.31
C SER A 104 0.32 -2.08 -17.41
N ASN A 105 -0.82 -1.63 -17.94
CA ASN A 105 -1.54 -2.34 -19.00
C ASN A 105 -0.87 -2.20 -20.37
N VAL A 106 0.02 -1.23 -20.54
CA VAL A 106 0.75 -0.96 -21.79
C VAL A 106 2.27 -1.01 -21.63
N GLY A 107 2.74 -1.25 -20.38
CA GLY A 107 4.16 -1.44 -20.09
C GLY A 107 5.04 -0.23 -20.38
N GLN A 108 4.51 0.96 -20.28
CA GLN A 108 5.20 2.21 -20.55
C GLN A 108 5.24 3.11 -19.32
N ILE A 109 6.09 4.12 -19.36
CA ILE A 109 6.18 5.16 -18.33
C ILE A 109 5.55 6.45 -18.83
N ALA A 110 4.93 7.20 -17.93
CA ALA A 110 4.41 8.53 -18.20
C ALA A 110 4.94 9.55 -17.18
N LYS A 111 4.98 10.80 -17.63
CA LYS A 111 5.35 11.98 -16.85
C LYS A 111 4.19 12.96 -16.81
N PHE A 112 3.90 13.47 -15.64
CA PHE A 112 2.99 14.58 -15.43
C PHE A 112 3.73 15.79 -14.85
N ASP A 113 3.60 16.95 -15.49
CA ASP A 113 4.09 18.22 -14.97
C ASP A 113 2.98 18.90 -14.16
N PRO A 114 3.10 19.01 -12.83
CA PRO A 114 2.07 19.60 -11.98
C PRO A 114 1.84 21.10 -12.20
N VAL A 115 2.80 21.81 -12.81
CA VAL A 115 2.71 23.25 -13.04
C VAL A 115 1.89 23.55 -14.29
N SER A 116 2.15 22.84 -15.38
CA SER A 116 1.43 22.98 -16.65
C SER A 116 0.20 22.07 -16.75
N GLU A 117 0.10 21.08 -15.88
CA GLU A 117 -0.90 20.00 -15.90
C GLU A 117 -0.90 19.20 -17.21
N ILE A 118 0.30 18.97 -17.76
CA ILE A 118 0.50 18.26 -19.03
C ILE A 118 1.07 16.86 -18.77
N PHE A 119 0.47 15.86 -19.40
CA PHE A 119 1.01 14.50 -19.48
C PHE A 119 1.92 14.36 -20.70
N THR A 120 2.97 13.56 -20.53
CA THR A 120 3.81 13.03 -21.62
C THR A 120 3.93 11.54 -21.41
N GLU A 121 3.43 10.75 -22.33
CA GLU A 121 3.49 9.29 -22.32
C GLU A 121 4.62 8.85 -23.24
N PHE A 122 5.43 7.87 -22.82
CA PHE A 122 6.60 7.40 -23.56
C PHE A 122 6.37 5.94 -23.96
N GLU A 123 6.07 5.71 -25.22
CA GLU A 123 5.81 4.37 -25.77
C GLU A 123 7.05 3.47 -25.63
N ASN A 124 6.84 2.25 -25.14
CA ASN A 124 7.88 1.24 -25.02
C ASN A 124 7.82 0.28 -26.21
N GLU A 125 8.62 0.54 -27.24
CA GLU A 125 8.70 -0.30 -28.46
C GLU A 125 9.14 -1.76 -28.17
N ASN A 126 9.72 -2.02 -27.00
CA ASN A 126 10.13 -3.36 -26.58
C ASN A 126 9.03 -4.12 -25.84
N TRP A 127 7.87 -3.49 -25.58
CA TRP A 127 6.76 -4.12 -24.92
C TRP A 127 6.01 -5.06 -25.85
N PRO A 128 5.75 -6.32 -25.46
CA PRO A 128 5.00 -7.25 -26.30
C PRO A 128 3.56 -6.80 -26.50
N GLU A 129 3.08 -6.81 -27.73
CA GLU A 129 1.71 -6.45 -28.07
C GLU A 129 0.68 -7.26 -27.27
N GLY A 130 -0.33 -6.60 -26.71
CA GLY A 130 -1.36 -7.21 -25.87
C GLY A 130 -0.88 -7.73 -24.52
N ALA A 131 0.38 -7.52 -24.18
CA ALA A 131 0.92 -7.90 -22.88
C ALA A 131 0.43 -6.97 -21.77
N ARG A 132 0.33 -7.52 -20.56
CA ARG A 132 -0.05 -6.80 -19.34
C ARG A 132 0.83 -7.24 -18.19
N THR A 133 1.10 -6.32 -17.28
CA THR A 133 1.87 -6.58 -16.06
C THR A 133 1.26 -5.88 -14.85
N MET A 134 1.93 -6.05 -13.71
CA MET A 134 1.76 -5.21 -12.52
C MET A 134 3.15 -4.66 -12.17
N SER A 135 3.35 -3.37 -12.37
CA SER A 135 4.61 -2.67 -12.08
C SER A 135 4.50 -1.97 -10.73
N TRP A 136 4.91 -2.65 -9.68
CA TRP A 136 4.65 -2.26 -8.29
C TRP A 136 5.63 -1.22 -7.74
N GLY A 137 6.90 -1.31 -8.10
CA GLY A 137 7.97 -0.49 -7.56
C GLY A 137 8.60 0.40 -8.61
N MET A 138 8.91 1.64 -8.23
CA MET A 138 9.61 2.62 -9.05
C MET A 138 10.51 3.48 -8.18
N ASP A 139 11.69 3.83 -8.70
CA ASP A 139 12.55 4.83 -8.09
C ASP A 139 13.38 5.59 -9.12
N TYR A 140 13.92 6.74 -8.74
CA TYR A 140 14.68 7.65 -9.58
C TYR A 140 16.15 7.68 -9.18
N SER A 141 17.06 7.37 -10.11
CA SER A 141 18.49 7.43 -9.87
C SER A 141 19.08 8.82 -10.13
N SER A 142 20.16 9.13 -9.42
CA SER A 142 20.81 10.44 -9.50
C SER A 142 21.39 10.78 -10.87
N ASP A 143 21.55 9.81 -11.76
CA ASP A 143 21.99 9.97 -13.14
C ASP A 143 20.84 10.19 -14.14
N GLY A 144 19.62 10.43 -13.66
CA GLY A 144 18.47 10.76 -14.50
C GLY A 144 17.75 9.57 -15.09
N LYS A 145 17.76 8.43 -14.42
CA LYS A 145 17.06 7.22 -14.88
C LYS A 145 15.88 6.89 -13.95
N MET A 146 14.76 6.50 -14.55
CA MET A 146 13.68 5.83 -13.86
C MET A 146 13.86 4.33 -13.94
N TRP A 147 13.73 3.67 -12.79
CA TRP A 147 13.78 2.21 -12.68
C TRP A 147 12.45 1.70 -12.14
N TYR A 148 11.91 0.66 -12.75
CA TYR A 148 10.65 0.07 -12.29
C TYR A 148 10.59 -1.44 -12.50
N THR A 149 9.80 -2.11 -11.66
CA THR A 149 9.68 -3.57 -11.65
C THR A 149 8.62 -4.06 -12.62
N ASP A 150 8.83 -5.24 -13.17
CA ASP A 150 7.87 -5.97 -13.99
C ASP A 150 7.80 -7.43 -13.56
N GLY A 151 6.70 -7.80 -12.90
CA GLY A 151 6.51 -9.15 -12.40
C GLY A 151 6.05 -10.17 -13.43
N SER A 152 5.63 -9.76 -14.63
CA SER A 152 5.14 -10.68 -15.67
C SER A 152 6.25 -11.20 -16.57
N PHE A 153 7.27 -10.39 -16.79
CA PHE A 153 8.40 -10.70 -17.69
C PHE A 153 9.72 -10.87 -16.97
N ASP A 154 9.70 -10.94 -15.64
CA ASP A 154 10.91 -11.07 -14.81
C ASP A 154 11.98 -10.03 -15.19
N THR A 155 11.57 -8.77 -15.28
CA THR A 155 12.38 -7.68 -15.80
C THR A 155 12.38 -6.50 -14.82
N ILE A 156 13.51 -5.83 -14.73
CA ILE A 156 13.62 -4.49 -14.19
C ILE A 156 13.83 -3.56 -15.38
N TRP A 157 12.90 -2.68 -15.61
CA TRP A 157 12.98 -1.69 -16.67
C TRP A 157 13.77 -0.47 -16.21
N ARG A 158 14.57 0.07 -17.11
CA ARG A 158 15.26 1.35 -16.97
C ARG A 158 14.82 2.28 -18.08
N PHE A 159 14.38 3.47 -17.73
CA PHE A 159 14.06 4.53 -18.66
C PHE A 159 14.99 5.74 -18.48
N ASP A 160 15.70 6.12 -19.53
CA ASP A 160 16.53 7.32 -19.57
C ASP A 160 15.65 8.54 -19.81
N THR A 161 15.48 9.40 -18.79
CA THR A 161 14.59 10.57 -18.89
C THR A 161 15.13 11.68 -19.79
N ILE A 162 16.39 11.60 -20.24
CA ILE A 162 17.05 12.58 -21.10
C ILE A 162 17.01 12.14 -22.56
N ASN A 163 17.31 10.87 -22.83
CA ASN A 163 17.34 10.31 -24.17
C ASN A 163 16.01 9.68 -24.59
N GLU A 164 15.10 9.50 -23.64
CA GLU A 164 13.77 8.88 -23.82
C GLU A 164 13.88 7.44 -24.36
N GLU A 165 14.84 6.68 -23.83
CA GLU A 165 15.15 5.31 -24.24
C GLU A 165 14.89 4.30 -23.12
N TYR A 166 14.36 3.12 -23.48
CA TYR A 166 14.15 2.00 -22.58
C TYR A 166 15.25 0.96 -22.69
N ASP A 167 15.65 0.45 -21.52
CA ASP A 167 16.47 -0.76 -21.42
C ASP A 167 15.78 -1.78 -20.51
N ALA A 168 15.84 -3.05 -20.91
CA ALA A 168 15.34 -4.17 -20.14
C ALA A 168 16.50 -4.88 -19.45
N VAL A 169 16.46 -4.98 -18.13
CA VAL A 169 17.42 -5.73 -17.33
C VAL A 169 16.74 -6.99 -16.81
N GLN A 170 17.21 -8.15 -17.29
CA GLN A 170 16.62 -9.43 -16.89
C GLN A 170 16.78 -9.66 -15.39
N TYR A 171 15.65 -9.91 -14.70
CA TYR A 171 15.64 -10.25 -13.28
C TYR A 171 15.91 -11.75 -13.06
N PRO A 172 16.70 -12.14 -12.04
CA PRO A 172 17.02 -13.54 -11.79
C PRO A 172 15.81 -14.29 -11.20
N VAL A 173 15.18 -15.12 -12.00
CA VAL A 173 14.01 -15.91 -11.62
C VAL A 173 14.41 -17.04 -10.67
N SER A 174 13.64 -17.24 -9.59
CA SER A 174 13.80 -18.40 -8.72
C SER A 174 13.08 -19.63 -9.28
N GLU A 175 13.44 -20.85 -8.82
CA GLU A 175 12.77 -22.10 -9.21
C GLU A 175 11.28 -22.10 -8.82
N GLU A 176 10.90 -21.33 -7.82
CA GLU A 176 9.53 -21.24 -7.29
C GLU A 176 8.68 -20.13 -7.95
N GLY A 177 9.26 -19.41 -8.88
CA GLY A 177 8.72 -18.23 -9.50
C GLY A 177 9.23 -16.96 -8.82
N SER A 178 9.16 -15.83 -9.51
CA SER A 178 9.59 -14.53 -9.02
C SER A 178 8.48 -13.51 -9.27
N LEU A 179 8.38 -12.53 -8.36
CA LEU A 179 7.55 -11.35 -8.52
C LEU A 179 8.30 -10.17 -7.91
N PRO A 180 9.21 -9.53 -8.67
CA PRO A 180 9.85 -8.30 -8.21
C PRO A 180 8.78 -7.25 -7.97
N GLN A 181 8.74 -6.71 -6.76
CA GLN A 181 7.64 -5.83 -6.34
C GLN A 181 8.15 -4.44 -6.00
N LYS A 182 8.54 -4.16 -4.76
CA LYS A 182 9.14 -2.88 -4.41
C LYS A 182 10.57 -2.77 -4.92
N LEU A 183 10.94 -1.57 -5.33
CA LEU A 183 12.27 -1.22 -5.77
C LEU A 183 12.71 0.06 -5.08
N THR A 184 13.94 0.10 -4.59
CA THR A 184 14.54 1.31 -4.01
C THR A 184 16.00 1.41 -4.43
N ILE A 185 16.44 2.62 -4.77
CA ILE A 185 17.84 2.91 -5.06
C ILE A 185 18.53 3.37 -3.78
N HIS A 186 19.54 2.60 -3.36
CA HIS A 186 20.34 2.91 -2.18
C HIS A 186 21.84 2.88 -2.52
N GLY A 187 22.47 4.06 -2.50
CA GLY A 187 23.86 4.22 -2.92
C GLY A 187 24.06 3.82 -4.39
N SER A 188 24.91 2.82 -4.63
CA SER A 188 25.16 2.28 -5.96
C SER A 188 24.35 1.03 -6.28
N ASN A 189 23.36 0.66 -5.47
CA ASN A 189 22.57 -0.53 -5.66
C ASN A 189 21.09 -0.20 -5.87
N ILE A 190 20.42 -1.01 -6.68
CA ILE A 190 18.98 -1.18 -6.62
C ILE A 190 18.67 -2.36 -5.70
N ILE A 191 17.80 -2.17 -4.75
CA ILE A 191 17.28 -3.22 -3.87
C ILE A 191 15.87 -3.53 -4.30
N VAL A 192 15.55 -4.81 -4.45
CA VAL A 192 14.24 -5.29 -4.90
C VAL A 192 13.80 -6.44 -4.01
N ASN A 193 12.57 -6.38 -3.47
CA ASN A 193 11.98 -7.57 -2.88
C ASN A 193 11.39 -8.47 -3.97
N ASP A 194 11.67 -9.75 -3.88
CA ASP A 194 11.01 -10.77 -4.68
C ASP A 194 9.88 -11.38 -3.86
N PHE A 195 8.68 -10.85 -4.07
CA PHE A 195 7.53 -11.14 -3.22
C PHE A 195 7.22 -12.64 -3.11
N THR A 196 7.24 -13.37 -4.24
CA THR A 196 6.98 -14.82 -4.28
C THR A 196 8.25 -15.65 -4.34
N GLY A 197 9.38 -15.05 -4.68
CA GLY A 197 10.69 -15.72 -4.76
C GLY A 197 11.40 -15.86 -3.42
N SER A 198 10.80 -15.40 -2.32
CA SER A 198 11.34 -15.52 -0.95
C SER A 198 12.76 -14.97 -0.82
N LYS A 199 13.05 -13.81 -1.40
CA LYS A 199 14.40 -13.20 -1.37
C LYS A 199 14.35 -11.68 -1.51
N ILE A 200 15.43 -11.03 -1.06
CA ILE A 200 15.77 -9.64 -1.44
C ILE A 200 16.94 -9.70 -2.41
N THR A 201 16.86 -8.97 -3.49
CA THR A 201 17.86 -8.95 -4.57
C THR A 201 18.48 -7.57 -4.70
N PHE A 202 19.81 -7.56 -4.89
CA PHE A 202 20.60 -6.35 -5.09
C PHE A 202 21.16 -6.36 -6.52
N LEU A 203 21.02 -5.23 -7.22
CA LEU A 203 21.63 -4.96 -8.52
C LEU A 203 22.69 -3.88 -8.34
N ASP A 204 23.88 -4.09 -8.89
CA ASP A 204 24.96 -3.11 -8.84
C ASP A 204 24.87 -2.15 -10.05
N LEU A 205 24.55 -0.88 -9.78
CA LEU A 205 24.42 0.18 -10.80
C LEU A 205 25.77 0.65 -11.37
N THR A 206 26.90 0.25 -10.79
CA THR A 206 28.23 0.63 -11.31
C THR A 206 28.63 -0.13 -12.57
N GLN A 207 27.86 -1.16 -12.94
CA GLN A 207 28.09 -2.00 -14.10
C GLN A 207 27.27 -1.55 -15.30
N ASN A 208 27.74 -1.85 -16.51
CA ASN A 208 26.92 -1.68 -17.72
C ASN A 208 25.70 -2.60 -17.68
N THR A 209 24.59 -2.18 -18.27
CA THR A 209 23.33 -2.95 -18.28
C THR A 209 23.47 -4.39 -18.77
N ASP A 210 24.35 -4.62 -19.73
CA ASP A 210 24.64 -5.96 -20.29
C ASP A 210 25.48 -6.86 -19.34
N GLU A 211 26.06 -6.28 -18.29
CA GLU A 211 26.96 -6.97 -17.34
C GLU A 211 26.45 -6.90 -15.90
N ILE A 212 25.21 -6.46 -15.67
CA ILE A 212 24.65 -6.33 -14.31
C ILE A 212 24.69 -7.67 -13.59
N THR A 213 25.33 -7.69 -12.45
CA THR A 213 25.36 -8.83 -11.55
C THR A 213 24.36 -8.65 -10.43
N TYR A 214 23.76 -9.76 -10.05
CA TYR A 214 22.81 -9.82 -8.95
C TYR A 214 23.43 -10.57 -7.77
N SER A 215 23.13 -10.08 -6.58
CA SER A 215 23.27 -10.85 -5.35
C SER A 215 21.93 -10.92 -4.64
N SER A 216 21.62 -12.04 -3.99
CA SER A 216 20.33 -12.21 -3.32
C SER A 216 20.51 -12.77 -1.92
N ILE A 217 19.67 -12.28 -1.01
CA ILE A 217 19.53 -12.81 0.35
C ILE A 217 18.23 -13.61 0.37
N VAL A 218 18.34 -14.92 0.60
CA VAL A 218 17.17 -15.80 0.70
C VAL A 218 16.52 -15.61 2.06
N ALA A 219 15.20 -15.46 2.08
CA ALA A 219 14.44 -15.34 3.30
C ALA A 219 14.42 -16.64 4.11
N PRO A 220 14.40 -16.57 5.46
CA PRO A 220 14.50 -17.75 6.32
C PRO A 220 13.33 -18.72 6.23
N ILE A 221 12.12 -18.24 5.94
CA ILE A 221 10.95 -19.10 5.84
C ILE A 221 10.82 -19.61 4.40
N PRO A 222 10.93 -20.91 4.14
CA PRO A 222 10.75 -21.46 2.79
C PRO A 222 9.32 -21.28 2.28
N ASN A 223 9.16 -21.07 0.98
CA ASN A 223 7.85 -20.89 0.33
C ASN A 223 6.98 -19.79 1.00
N SER A 224 7.61 -18.71 1.37
CA SER A 224 7.02 -17.56 2.02
C SER A 224 6.91 -16.36 1.09
N PHE A 225 6.21 -15.34 1.54
CA PHE A 225 6.25 -14.02 0.92
C PHE A 225 7.32 -13.15 1.55
N THR A 226 7.99 -12.35 0.73
CA THR A 226 8.90 -11.30 1.17
C THR A 226 8.22 -9.97 0.90
N GLY A 227 7.84 -9.27 1.95
CA GLY A 227 7.16 -7.97 1.84
C GLY A 227 8.11 -6.82 1.59
N ASP A 228 7.64 -5.64 1.90
CA ASP A 228 8.39 -4.41 1.78
C ASP A 228 9.63 -4.39 2.68
N PHE A 229 10.54 -3.47 2.40
CA PHE A 229 11.81 -3.31 3.09
C PHE A 229 12.17 -1.84 3.29
N GLY A 230 13.03 -1.58 4.25
CA GLY A 230 13.61 -0.27 4.53
C GLY A 230 15.06 -0.38 4.98
N ILE A 231 15.77 0.74 4.97
CA ILE A 231 17.16 0.85 5.43
C ILE A 231 17.19 1.78 6.64
N ASP A 232 17.78 1.33 7.76
CA ASP A 232 17.91 2.14 8.96
C ASP A 232 19.12 3.10 8.90
N SER A 233 19.26 3.96 9.91
CA SER A 233 20.34 4.95 9.99
C SER A 233 21.74 4.32 10.08
N GLU A 234 21.83 3.06 10.50
CA GLU A 234 23.06 2.26 10.57
C GLU A 234 23.33 1.46 9.29
N ASN A 235 22.52 1.65 8.23
CA ASN A 235 22.63 0.96 6.96
C ASN A 235 22.29 -0.55 7.02
N ASN A 236 21.44 -0.97 7.97
CA ASN A 236 20.89 -2.32 7.98
C ASN A 236 19.59 -2.38 7.17
N LEU A 237 19.39 -3.50 6.51
CA LEU A 237 18.16 -3.79 5.77
C LEU A 237 17.13 -4.43 6.70
N TRP A 238 15.97 -3.83 6.80
CA TRP A 238 14.81 -4.38 7.47
C TRP A 238 13.79 -4.84 6.44
N TYR A 239 13.22 -6.04 6.60
CA TYR A 239 12.16 -6.53 5.73
C TYR A 239 11.28 -7.56 6.42
N THR A 240 10.10 -7.79 5.85
CA THR A 240 9.13 -8.76 6.36
C THR A 240 9.15 -10.04 5.55
N ASN A 241 8.95 -11.18 6.26
CA ASN A 241 8.88 -12.50 5.63
C ASN A 241 7.80 -13.33 6.32
N TRP A 242 6.80 -13.79 5.57
CA TRP A 242 5.66 -14.48 6.20
C TRP A 242 4.98 -15.54 5.32
N VAL A 243 4.25 -16.44 5.99
CA VAL A 243 3.24 -17.31 5.40
C VAL A 243 1.89 -16.96 6.02
N PRO A 244 0.87 -16.58 5.24
CA PRO A 244 -0.40 -16.07 5.76
C PRO A 244 -1.06 -16.99 6.78
N ASN A 245 -1.53 -16.43 7.90
CA ASN A 245 -2.18 -17.12 9.02
C ASN A 245 -1.36 -18.27 9.64
N THR A 246 -0.05 -18.28 9.44
CA THR A 246 0.81 -19.36 9.93
C THR A 246 1.97 -18.82 10.75
N THR A 247 2.85 -18.05 10.13
CA THR A 247 4.06 -17.49 10.76
C THR A 247 4.52 -16.25 10.01
N GLY A 248 5.18 -15.36 10.71
CA GLY A 248 5.80 -14.18 10.13
C GLY A 248 6.97 -13.67 10.97
N LEU A 249 7.92 -13.07 10.29
CA LEU A 249 9.16 -12.56 10.85
C LEU A 249 9.41 -11.13 10.34
N LEU A 250 9.87 -10.29 11.24
CA LEU A 250 10.60 -9.08 10.92
C LEU A 250 12.09 -9.40 11.00
N LEU A 251 12.82 -9.06 9.96
CA LEU A 251 14.22 -9.40 9.80
C LEU A 251 15.06 -8.13 9.71
N LYS A 252 16.16 -8.08 10.46
CA LYS A 252 17.21 -7.08 10.31
C LYS A 252 18.44 -7.77 9.73
N PHE A 253 18.95 -7.29 8.61
CA PHE A 253 20.13 -7.84 7.94
C PHE A 253 21.24 -6.80 7.91
N ASN A 254 22.40 -7.16 8.41
CA ASN A 254 23.58 -6.29 8.43
C ASN A 254 24.33 -6.35 7.10
N ILE A 255 24.00 -5.40 6.21
CA ILE A 255 24.58 -5.31 4.85
C ILE A 255 26.09 -5.08 4.90
N GLU A 256 26.56 -4.17 5.75
CA GLU A 256 27.98 -3.78 5.77
C GLU A 256 28.88 -4.92 6.28
N GLN A 257 28.47 -5.59 7.35
CA GLN A 257 29.19 -6.75 7.86
C GLN A 257 29.23 -7.89 6.84
N TYR A 258 28.08 -8.16 6.19
CA TYR A 258 28.00 -9.17 5.14
C TYR A 258 28.93 -8.86 3.95
N LYS A 259 28.99 -7.60 3.49
CA LYS A 259 29.91 -7.19 2.42
C LYS A 259 31.36 -7.39 2.80
N GLN A 260 31.76 -7.01 4.01
CA GLN A 260 33.12 -7.18 4.51
C GLN A 260 33.52 -8.67 4.56
N ASP A 261 32.65 -9.50 5.12
CA ASP A 261 32.92 -10.92 5.29
C ASP A 261 32.82 -11.69 3.96
N SER A 262 31.97 -11.29 3.04
CA SER A 262 31.92 -11.82 1.67
C SER A 262 33.24 -11.60 0.93
N TYR A 263 33.92 -10.47 1.17
CA TYR A 263 35.28 -10.26 0.66
C TYR A 263 36.26 -11.26 1.29
N LEU A 264 36.16 -11.52 2.60
CA LEU A 264 36.97 -12.52 3.28
C LEU A 264 36.69 -13.95 2.79
N ALA A 265 35.43 -14.26 2.47
CA ALA A 265 35.04 -15.55 1.91
C ALA A 265 35.73 -15.82 0.56
N SER A 266 36.01 -14.80 -0.24
CA SER A 266 36.81 -14.94 -1.47
C SER A 266 38.25 -15.39 -1.21
N THR A 267 38.73 -15.29 0.03
CA THR A 267 40.04 -15.76 0.49
C THR A 267 40.00 -17.15 1.17
N GLY A 268 38.81 -17.80 1.19
CA GLY A 268 38.65 -19.17 1.74
C GLY A 268 38.13 -19.21 3.18
N VAL A 269 37.60 -18.12 3.70
CA VAL A 269 36.90 -18.10 5.00
C VAL A 269 35.42 -18.51 4.78
N ASP A 270 34.94 -19.50 5.51
CA ASP A 270 33.52 -19.88 5.49
C ASP A 270 32.68 -18.82 6.19
N ILE A 271 31.61 -18.35 5.53
CA ILE A 271 30.61 -17.46 6.09
C ILE A 271 29.23 -18.13 6.04
N THR A 272 28.45 -17.89 7.07
CA THR A 272 27.06 -18.40 7.15
C THR A 272 26.11 -17.22 7.09
N LEU A 273 25.15 -17.26 6.19
CA LEU A 273 24.21 -16.15 5.98
C LEU A 273 23.43 -15.79 7.25
N ASP A 274 23.09 -16.82 8.06
CA ASP A 274 22.34 -16.66 9.31
C ASP A 274 23.06 -15.78 10.35
N ASP A 275 24.40 -15.65 10.27
CA ASP A 275 25.19 -14.84 11.20
C ASP A 275 24.95 -13.32 11.04
N TYR A 276 24.27 -12.91 9.96
CA TYR A 276 24.00 -11.50 9.65
C TYR A 276 22.56 -11.08 9.93
N PHE A 277 21.71 -12.01 10.39
CA PHE A 277 20.30 -11.75 10.71
C PHE A 277 20.05 -11.57 12.20
N GLU A 278 19.24 -10.54 12.50
CA GLU A 278 18.44 -10.50 13.73
C GLU A 278 17.00 -10.81 13.34
N VAL A 279 16.32 -11.68 14.11
CA VAL A 279 15.01 -12.23 13.77
C VAL A 279 14.03 -11.93 14.88
N TYR A 280 12.89 -11.35 14.52
CA TYR A 280 11.80 -11.00 15.45
C TYR A 280 10.51 -11.63 14.96
N GLU A 281 9.85 -12.43 15.83
CA GLU A 281 8.56 -13.05 15.50
C GLU A 281 7.44 -12.00 15.49
N PHE A 282 6.52 -12.11 14.54
CA PHE A 282 5.33 -11.26 14.50
C PHE A 282 4.42 -11.47 15.71
N PRO A 283 3.78 -10.41 16.23
CA PRO A 283 2.69 -10.56 17.18
C PRO A 283 1.52 -11.28 16.52
N GLN A 284 0.70 -11.94 17.32
CA GLN A 284 -0.39 -12.83 16.86
C GLN A 284 -1.36 -12.20 15.83
N ASP A 285 -1.57 -10.89 15.89
CA ASP A 285 -2.53 -10.16 15.04
C ASP A 285 -1.91 -9.57 13.76
N LEU A 286 -0.62 -9.75 13.52
CA LEU A 286 0.07 -9.32 12.29
C LEU A 286 0.19 -10.52 11.35
N ASN A 287 -0.55 -10.49 10.23
CA ASN A 287 -0.67 -11.66 9.35
C ASN A 287 -0.17 -11.44 7.92
N THR A 288 -0.32 -10.24 7.37
CA THR A 288 0.02 -9.92 5.97
C THR A 288 0.74 -8.58 5.92
N ALA A 289 2.02 -8.64 6.27
CA ALA A 289 2.89 -7.47 6.42
C ALA A 289 3.45 -7.00 5.07
N ASN A 290 2.63 -6.36 4.25
CA ASN A 290 3.03 -5.93 2.90
C ASN A 290 3.89 -4.67 2.91
N GLY A 291 3.49 -3.61 3.61
CA GLY A 291 4.22 -2.34 3.65
C GLY A 291 5.11 -2.24 4.88
N LEU A 292 6.32 -1.72 4.69
CA LEU A 292 7.28 -1.42 5.74
C LEU A 292 7.99 -0.10 5.45
N SER A 293 8.14 0.74 6.48
CA SER A 293 8.99 1.93 6.44
C SER A 293 9.71 2.13 7.79
N ILE A 294 10.73 2.98 7.80
CA ILE A 294 11.56 3.24 8.98
C ILE A 294 11.53 4.73 9.27
N ASP A 295 11.20 5.11 10.51
CA ASP A 295 11.17 6.50 10.94
C ASP A 295 12.57 7.04 11.31
N GLU A 296 12.67 8.33 11.57
CA GLU A 296 13.93 9.02 11.94
C GLU A 296 14.57 8.51 13.25
N ASN A 297 13.81 7.76 14.06
CA ASN A 297 14.27 7.15 15.31
C ASN A 297 14.57 5.65 15.15
N ASP A 298 14.68 5.16 13.90
CA ASP A 298 14.88 3.75 13.53
C ASP A 298 13.76 2.80 14.00
N ASN A 299 12.58 3.29 14.35
CA ASN A 299 11.45 2.39 14.55
C ASN A 299 10.94 1.88 13.20
N VAL A 300 10.55 0.61 13.17
CA VAL A 300 10.02 -0.04 11.98
C VAL A 300 8.50 -0.01 12.01
N TRP A 301 7.90 0.60 11.01
CA TRP A 301 6.46 0.65 10.84
C TRP A 301 6.01 -0.39 9.82
N ILE A 302 4.98 -1.15 10.16
CA ILE A 302 4.47 -2.27 9.35
C ILE A 302 2.96 -2.15 9.25
N VAL A 303 2.42 -2.28 8.04
CA VAL A 303 0.97 -2.28 7.81
C VAL A 303 0.48 -3.70 7.48
N ASP A 304 -0.66 -4.09 8.06
CA ASP A 304 -1.28 -5.41 7.84
C ASP A 304 -2.44 -5.34 6.85
N THR A 305 -2.20 -5.77 5.63
CA THR A 305 -3.21 -5.74 4.55
C THR A 305 -4.40 -6.69 4.79
N SER A 306 -4.30 -7.62 5.73
CA SER A 306 -5.41 -8.52 6.09
C SER A 306 -6.37 -7.95 7.13
N SER A 307 -6.09 -6.75 7.65
CA SER A 307 -6.83 -6.13 8.74
C SER A 307 -6.97 -4.60 8.58
N SER A 308 -7.32 -3.91 9.66
CA SER A 308 -7.23 -2.46 9.81
C SER A 308 -6.10 -2.06 10.75
N PHE A 309 -5.09 -2.92 10.93
CA PHE A 309 -4.02 -2.67 11.88
C PHE A 309 -2.74 -2.22 11.18
N PHE A 310 -1.97 -1.42 11.92
CA PHE A 310 -0.58 -1.15 11.64
C PHE A 310 0.22 -1.23 12.95
N PHE A 311 1.52 -1.44 12.83
CA PHE A 311 2.36 -1.77 13.96
C PHE A 311 3.63 -0.92 13.94
N LYS A 312 4.07 -0.50 15.12
CA LYS A 312 5.39 0.06 15.37
C LYS A 312 6.22 -1.01 16.07
N PHE A 313 7.37 -1.34 15.54
CA PHE A 313 8.39 -2.11 16.23
C PHE A 313 9.50 -1.18 16.68
N ASN A 314 9.83 -1.23 17.99
CA ASN A 314 10.95 -0.48 18.54
C ASN A 314 12.16 -1.43 18.69
N PRO A 315 13.26 -1.23 17.94
CA PRO A 315 14.43 -2.11 18.01
C PRO A 315 15.13 -2.10 19.37
N ASN A 316 15.03 -1.01 20.16
CA ASN A 316 15.74 -0.87 21.42
C ASN A 316 15.18 -1.77 22.53
N ASP A 317 13.88 -1.93 22.60
CA ASP A 317 13.21 -2.78 23.59
C ASP A 317 12.56 -4.03 22.97
N GLN A 318 12.64 -4.15 21.64
CA GLN A 318 12.14 -5.28 20.85
C GLN A 318 10.62 -5.52 21.04
N THR A 319 9.87 -4.43 21.16
CA THR A 319 8.44 -4.49 21.37
C THR A 319 7.64 -4.03 20.16
N PHE A 320 6.49 -4.67 19.96
CA PHE A 320 5.49 -4.22 18.98
C PHE A 320 4.38 -3.44 19.67
N THR A 321 4.06 -2.26 19.16
CA THR A 321 2.86 -1.50 19.50
C THR A 321 1.87 -1.60 18.36
N LYS A 322 0.64 -2.02 18.64
CA LYS A 322 -0.43 -2.17 17.66
C LYS A 322 -1.32 -0.93 17.62
N PHE A 323 -1.57 -0.41 16.45
CA PHE A 323 -2.51 0.67 16.14
C PHE A 323 -3.65 0.17 15.27
N VAL A 324 -4.70 0.97 15.12
CA VAL A 324 -5.87 0.66 14.29
C VAL A 324 -6.29 1.90 13.53
N THR A 325 -6.60 1.75 12.25
CA THR A 325 -7.14 2.84 11.42
C THR A 325 -8.64 3.03 11.67
N SER A 326 -9.19 4.07 11.10
CA SER A 326 -10.62 4.33 11.15
C SER A 326 -11.43 3.21 10.47
N LYS A 327 -12.64 3.03 10.92
CA LYS A 327 -13.54 2.06 10.30
C LYS A 327 -13.99 2.57 8.94
N PRO A 328 -13.87 1.76 7.86
CA PRO A 328 -14.36 2.13 6.55
C PRO A 328 -15.84 2.53 6.55
N GLN A 329 -16.16 3.58 5.80
CA GLN A 329 -17.54 4.07 5.69
C GLN A 329 -18.38 3.15 4.81
N LEU A 330 -19.61 2.85 5.23
CA LEU A 330 -20.57 2.07 4.42
C LEU A 330 -20.87 2.72 3.06
N SER A 331 -20.82 4.04 3.00
CA SER A 331 -20.98 4.79 1.75
C SER A 331 -19.84 4.57 0.75
N THR A 332 -18.71 4.07 1.20
CA THR A 332 -17.55 3.80 0.35
C THR A 332 -17.50 2.35 -0.10
N TYR A 333 -17.45 1.40 0.82
CA TYR A 333 -17.25 -0.01 0.45
C TYR A 333 -18.55 -0.85 0.42
N GLY A 334 -19.68 -0.27 0.82
CA GLY A 334 -20.97 -0.94 0.79
C GLY A 334 -21.33 -1.69 2.08
N ASN A 335 -22.23 -2.66 1.97
CA ASN A 335 -22.85 -3.31 3.12
C ASN A 335 -22.16 -4.62 3.56
N ALA A 336 -21.02 -4.95 2.98
CA ALA A 336 -20.22 -6.15 3.28
C ALA A 336 -20.93 -7.49 3.00
N THR A 337 -21.85 -7.52 2.04
CA THR A 337 -22.52 -8.75 1.58
C THR A 337 -21.90 -9.34 0.32
N GLY A 338 -21.12 -8.54 -0.44
CA GLY A 338 -20.48 -8.92 -1.70
C GLY A 338 -19.04 -9.43 -1.54
N ILE A 339 -18.15 -8.91 -2.38
CA ILE A 339 -16.74 -9.30 -2.44
C ILE A 339 -16.02 -8.94 -1.15
N ILE A 340 -16.21 -7.72 -0.65
CA ILE A 340 -15.63 -7.23 0.60
C ILE A 340 -16.59 -7.56 1.74
N LYS A 341 -16.29 -8.62 2.47
CA LYS A 341 -17.17 -9.15 3.54
C LYS A 341 -16.84 -8.66 4.93
N SER A 342 -15.77 -7.90 5.10
CA SER A 342 -15.35 -7.35 6.40
C SER A 342 -15.07 -5.87 6.28
N PRO A 343 -15.54 -5.06 7.21
CA PRO A 343 -15.25 -3.63 7.24
C PRO A 343 -13.83 -3.37 7.77
N ILE A 344 -12.81 -3.76 7.00
CA ILE A 344 -11.40 -3.50 7.27
C ILE A 344 -10.88 -2.49 6.27
N SER A 345 -9.97 -1.60 6.68
CA SER A 345 -9.43 -0.53 5.83
C SER A 345 -8.40 -1.03 4.82
N ARG A 346 -7.63 -2.07 5.19
CA ARG A 346 -6.56 -2.68 4.38
C ARG A 346 -5.45 -1.70 4.04
N PRO A 347 -4.66 -1.25 5.02
CA PRO A 347 -3.45 -0.50 4.74
C PRO A 347 -2.46 -1.39 3.96
N TYR A 348 -1.80 -0.82 2.93
CA TYR A 348 -1.04 -1.63 1.98
C TYR A 348 0.44 -1.23 1.85
N TRP A 349 0.74 -0.02 1.36
CA TRP A 349 2.08 0.55 1.34
C TRP A 349 2.25 1.59 2.41
N THR A 350 3.50 1.84 2.81
CA THR A 350 3.80 2.86 3.82
C THR A 350 5.12 3.56 3.50
N GLU A 351 5.19 4.83 3.86
CA GLU A 351 6.36 5.69 3.80
C GLU A 351 6.46 6.55 5.06
N THR A 352 7.65 6.99 5.40
CA THR A 352 7.90 7.94 6.49
C THR A 352 8.64 9.16 5.97
N ASP A 353 8.39 10.32 6.55
CA ASP A 353 9.17 11.54 6.29
C ASP A 353 10.07 11.91 7.48
N MET A 354 10.91 12.93 7.28
CA MET A 354 11.80 13.47 8.30
C MET A 354 11.08 14.42 9.29
N ASN A 355 9.77 14.60 9.16
CA ASN A 355 8.97 15.46 10.04
C ASN A 355 8.16 14.64 11.06
N GLY A 356 8.40 13.33 11.15
CA GLY A 356 7.70 12.43 12.06
C GLY A 356 6.32 12.00 11.58
N ASN A 357 6.08 11.99 10.27
CA ASN A 357 4.85 11.48 9.71
C ASN A 357 5.05 10.08 9.10
N LEU A 358 4.06 9.22 9.34
CA LEU A 358 3.88 7.96 8.66
C LEU A 358 2.71 8.11 7.67
N PHE A 359 2.96 7.78 6.40
CA PHE A 359 1.97 7.79 5.33
C PHE A 359 1.62 6.36 4.96
N PHE A 360 0.36 6.10 4.67
CA PHE A 360 -0.09 4.81 4.10
C PHE A 360 -1.39 4.96 3.32
N ASN A 361 -1.58 4.08 2.35
CA ASN A 361 -2.84 3.98 1.61
C ASN A 361 -3.77 2.94 2.26
N GLU A 362 -5.06 3.19 2.22
CA GLU A 362 -6.11 2.30 2.73
C GLU A 362 -7.03 1.87 1.60
N GLN A 363 -6.78 0.69 1.06
CA GLN A 363 -7.44 0.23 -0.17
C GLN A 363 -8.97 0.18 -0.06
N THR A 364 -9.49 -0.44 1.00
CA THR A 364 -10.93 -0.62 1.18
C THR A 364 -11.64 0.64 1.67
N SER A 365 -10.96 1.48 2.44
CA SER A 365 -11.47 2.78 2.88
C SER A 365 -11.44 3.83 1.76
N ASN A 366 -10.69 3.59 0.70
CA ASN A 366 -10.46 4.54 -0.39
C ASN A 366 -9.85 5.86 0.10
N GLN A 367 -8.81 5.76 0.93
CA GLN A 367 -8.20 6.85 1.68
C GLN A 367 -6.68 6.82 1.57
N LEU A 368 -6.08 8.00 1.76
CA LEU A 368 -4.66 8.18 2.06
C LEU A 368 -4.55 8.74 3.47
N ALA A 369 -3.73 8.09 4.29
CA ALA A 369 -3.57 8.40 5.71
C ALA A 369 -2.24 9.08 5.98
N VAL A 370 -2.27 10.04 6.90
CA VAL A 370 -1.10 10.69 7.51
C VAL A 370 -1.22 10.51 9.02
N PHE A 371 -0.26 9.84 9.60
CA PHE A 371 -0.19 9.61 11.04
C PHE A 371 1.01 10.37 11.61
N ASP A 372 0.74 11.37 12.43
CA ASP A 372 1.74 12.06 13.24
C ASP A 372 2.19 11.10 14.35
N ILE A 373 3.46 10.69 14.30
CA ILE A 373 4.02 9.65 15.17
C ILE A 373 4.14 10.15 16.63
N ASP A 374 4.46 11.43 16.81
CA ASP A 374 4.70 12.02 18.14
C ASP A 374 3.40 12.33 18.87
N ASP A 375 2.44 12.91 18.17
CA ASP A 375 1.14 13.29 18.73
C ASP A 375 0.10 12.15 18.70
N GLU A 376 0.42 11.03 18.06
CA GLU A 376 -0.51 9.92 17.77
C GLU A 376 -1.83 10.43 17.18
N TYR A 377 -1.72 11.23 16.12
CA TYR A 377 -2.81 11.92 15.47
C TYR A 377 -2.96 11.41 14.04
N LEU A 378 -4.15 10.93 13.68
CA LEU A 378 -4.41 10.32 12.37
C LEU A 378 -5.34 11.22 11.55
N VAL A 379 -4.91 11.54 10.33
CA VAL A 379 -5.71 12.24 9.32
C VAL A 379 -5.84 11.34 8.10
N GLU A 380 -7.06 11.05 7.69
CA GLU A 380 -7.36 10.18 6.55
C GLU A 380 -8.13 10.98 5.49
N TYR A 381 -7.53 11.14 4.31
CA TYR A 381 -8.08 11.91 3.18
C TYR A 381 -8.84 11.00 2.22
N MET A 382 -10.12 11.29 1.99
CA MET A 382 -10.97 10.51 1.09
C MET A 382 -10.64 10.78 -0.37
N VAL A 383 -10.35 9.73 -1.14
CA VAL A 383 -10.23 9.82 -2.60
C VAL A 383 -11.63 9.89 -3.20
N PRO A 384 -11.93 10.90 -4.05
CA PRO A 384 -13.29 11.16 -4.49
C PRO A 384 -13.78 10.23 -5.59
N SER A 385 -12.92 9.65 -6.42
CA SER A 385 -13.30 8.63 -7.39
C SER A 385 -13.65 7.32 -6.71
N LYS A 386 -14.70 6.66 -7.21
CA LYS A 386 -15.25 5.44 -6.62
C LYS A 386 -15.77 4.52 -7.72
N ASN A 387 -15.09 3.41 -7.95
CA ASN A 387 -15.55 2.37 -8.86
C ASN A 387 -16.42 1.36 -8.11
N PRO A 388 -17.72 1.29 -8.40
CA PRO A 388 -18.64 0.42 -7.68
C PRO A 388 -18.38 -1.07 -7.91
N ASN A 389 -17.63 -1.44 -8.95
CA ASN A 389 -17.28 -2.83 -9.24
C ASN A 389 -16.24 -3.40 -8.27
N TRP A 390 -15.52 -2.54 -7.54
CA TRP A 390 -14.52 -2.91 -6.54
C TRP A 390 -15.01 -2.85 -5.09
N ALA A 391 -16.31 -2.71 -4.88
CA ALA A 391 -16.93 -2.68 -3.56
C ALA A 391 -18.31 -3.36 -3.58
N ASP A 392 -18.96 -3.48 -2.42
CA ASP A 392 -20.28 -4.12 -2.26
C ASP A 392 -21.39 -3.08 -2.36
N CYS A 393 -21.61 -2.58 -3.57
CA CYS A 393 -22.50 -1.45 -3.85
C CYS A 393 -23.91 -1.83 -4.31
N GLU A 394 -24.30 -3.11 -4.31
CA GLU A 394 -25.56 -3.57 -4.91
C GLU A 394 -26.81 -2.89 -4.37
N ASN A 395 -26.84 -2.54 -3.09
CA ASN A 395 -27.99 -1.94 -2.43
C ASN A 395 -27.74 -0.48 -1.99
N THR A 396 -26.73 0.17 -2.54
CA THR A 396 -26.35 1.55 -2.24
C THR A 396 -26.47 2.42 -3.49
N SER A 397 -26.38 3.74 -3.32
CA SER A 397 -26.26 4.65 -4.46
C SER A 397 -24.90 4.41 -5.14
N LYS A 398 -24.91 3.83 -6.34
CA LYS A 398 -23.69 3.55 -7.13
C LYS A 398 -22.81 4.79 -7.36
N SER A 399 -23.38 5.99 -7.27
CA SER A 399 -22.61 7.24 -7.42
C SER A 399 -21.71 7.58 -6.23
N ASN A 400 -21.94 6.97 -5.07
CA ASN A 400 -21.21 7.28 -3.83
C ASN A 400 -20.51 6.07 -3.20
N CYS A 401 -20.65 4.89 -3.79
CA CYS A 401 -20.06 3.64 -3.32
C CYS A 401 -19.03 3.14 -4.32
N GLY A 402 -17.91 2.67 -3.84
CA GLY A 402 -16.83 2.11 -4.65
C GLY A 402 -15.45 2.48 -4.10
N VAL A 403 -14.44 1.90 -4.68
CA VAL A 403 -13.04 2.20 -4.38
C VAL A 403 -12.25 2.36 -5.68
N ALA A 404 -11.31 3.31 -5.70
CA ALA A 404 -10.48 3.60 -6.89
C ALA A 404 -9.31 2.62 -7.05
N GLN A 405 -9.04 1.76 -6.06
CA GLN A 405 -7.86 0.89 -5.98
C GLN A 405 -6.56 1.72 -6.00
N ILE A 406 -6.34 2.42 -4.90
CA ILE A 406 -5.11 3.20 -4.68
C ILE A 406 -4.01 2.21 -4.33
N PHE A 407 -3.08 1.95 -5.26
CA PHE A 407 -1.97 1.04 -5.01
C PHE A 407 -0.65 1.77 -4.78
N GLY A 408 -0.25 2.66 -5.69
CA GLY A 408 0.99 3.42 -5.58
C GLY A 408 0.76 4.80 -5.00
N PHE A 409 1.69 5.26 -4.17
CA PHE A 409 1.79 6.67 -3.78
C PHE A 409 3.25 7.03 -3.51
N ASP A 410 3.54 8.32 -3.52
CA ASP A 410 4.83 8.92 -3.13
C ASP A 410 4.55 10.23 -2.38
N ALA A 411 5.01 10.30 -1.14
CA ALA A 411 4.82 11.45 -0.25
C ALA A 411 6.06 12.34 -0.27
N ILE A 412 5.89 13.57 -0.73
CA ILE A 412 6.97 14.55 -0.77
C ILE A 412 6.48 15.93 -0.32
N ASP A 413 7.19 16.55 0.60
CA ASP A 413 6.80 17.81 1.23
C ASP A 413 5.35 17.73 1.76
N ASP A 414 4.50 18.66 1.33
CA ASP A 414 3.08 18.73 1.69
C ASP A 414 2.15 18.04 0.66
N LYS A 415 2.66 17.13 -0.14
CA LYS A 415 1.90 16.45 -1.20
C LYS A 415 2.02 14.95 -1.10
N ILE A 416 0.91 14.25 -1.33
CA ILE A 416 0.89 12.80 -1.53
C ILE A 416 0.36 12.56 -2.94
N TRP A 417 1.25 12.20 -3.86
CA TRP A 417 0.88 11.80 -5.21
C TRP A 417 0.51 10.34 -5.21
N PHE A 418 -0.54 9.94 -5.93
CA PHE A 418 -1.03 8.57 -5.92
C PHE A 418 -1.63 8.15 -7.26
N THR A 419 -1.71 6.84 -7.48
CA THR A 419 -2.34 6.23 -8.64
C THR A 419 -3.69 5.62 -8.28
N GLU A 420 -4.65 5.76 -9.17
CA GLU A 420 -5.97 5.12 -9.11
C GLU A 420 -6.03 4.04 -10.20
N TRP A 421 -5.55 2.86 -9.85
CA TRP A 421 -5.34 1.77 -10.79
C TRP A 421 -6.61 1.37 -11.56
N ALA A 422 -7.75 1.30 -10.87
CA ALA A 422 -9.03 0.93 -11.47
C ALA A 422 -9.74 2.10 -12.18
N GLU A 423 -9.24 3.33 -12.02
CA GLU A 423 -9.89 4.55 -12.50
C GLU A 423 -9.13 5.26 -13.63
N ASN A 424 -7.96 4.73 -14.01
CA ASN A 424 -7.10 5.33 -15.04
C ASN A 424 -6.75 6.79 -14.77
N LYS A 425 -6.40 7.11 -13.52
CA LYS A 425 -6.11 8.46 -13.04
C LYS A 425 -4.87 8.48 -12.16
N ILE A 426 -4.27 9.65 -12.05
CA ILE A 426 -3.41 9.99 -10.91
C ILE A 426 -4.09 11.07 -10.09
N GLY A 427 -3.72 11.18 -8.83
CA GLY A 427 -4.24 12.21 -7.94
C GLY A 427 -3.17 12.78 -7.03
N VAL A 428 -3.50 13.89 -6.38
CA VAL A 428 -2.67 14.50 -5.35
C VAL A 428 -3.51 14.92 -4.15
N VAL A 429 -3.04 14.58 -2.95
CA VAL A 429 -3.51 15.16 -1.69
C VAL A 429 -2.64 16.34 -1.33
N ASP A 430 -3.25 17.48 -1.00
CA ASP A 430 -2.57 18.67 -0.50
C ASP A 430 -2.74 18.75 1.03
N THR A 431 -1.74 18.29 1.77
CA THR A 431 -1.76 18.22 3.23
C THR A 431 -1.47 19.58 3.89
N ALA A 432 -0.91 20.55 3.16
CA ALA A 432 -0.74 21.93 3.64
C ALA A 432 -2.07 22.67 3.84
N LYS A 433 -3.15 22.21 3.23
CA LYS A 433 -4.45 22.84 3.40
C LYS A 433 -4.97 22.65 4.82
N PRO A 434 -5.45 23.71 5.47
CA PRO A 434 -5.93 23.63 6.85
C PRO A 434 -7.12 22.67 6.95
N LEU A 435 -7.06 21.78 7.94
CA LEU A 435 -8.17 20.87 8.24
C LEU A 435 -9.43 21.63 8.63
N PRO A 436 -10.64 21.16 8.30
CA PRO A 436 -11.89 21.82 8.60
C PRO A 436 -12.18 21.78 10.10
N PHE A 437 -11.63 20.82 10.79
CA PHE A 437 -11.68 20.63 12.23
C PHE A 437 -10.45 19.90 12.74
N THR A 438 -10.15 20.07 14.02
CA THR A 438 -9.17 19.27 14.77
C THR A 438 -9.83 18.67 15.98
N VAL A 439 -9.32 17.57 16.48
CA VAL A 439 -9.84 16.87 17.65
C VAL A 439 -8.81 16.82 18.78
N ASN A 440 -9.30 16.84 20.01
CA ASN A 440 -8.47 16.60 21.18
C ASN A 440 -9.27 15.85 22.24
N THR A 441 -8.61 15.05 23.04
CA THR A 441 -9.21 14.24 24.11
C THR A 441 -8.92 14.86 25.47
N SER A 442 -9.86 14.73 26.41
CA SER A 442 -9.69 15.23 27.79
C SER A 442 -8.62 14.47 28.59
N THR A 443 -8.14 13.35 28.07
CA THR A 443 -7.06 12.53 28.64
C THR A 443 -6.38 11.72 27.55
N GLU A 444 -5.09 11.46 27.70
CA GLU A 444 -4.32 10.59 26.81
C GLU A 444 -4.40 9.10 27.22
N SER A 445 -4.85 8.82 28.43
CA SER A 445 -4.98 7.43 28.90
C SER A 445 -6.11 7.25 29.90
N ILE A 446 -6.69 6.03 29.92
CA ILE A 446 -7.65 5.60 30.92
C ILE A 446 -7.34 4.17 31.38
N THR A 447 -7.65 3.90 32.67
CA THR A 447 -7.61 2.55 33.22
C THR A 447 -9.02 2.11 33.59
N LEU A 448 -9.44 0.94 33.14
CA LEU A 448 -10.76 0.35 33.39
C LEU A 448 -10.61 -1.00 34.09
N LYS A 449 -11.52 -1.29 35.01
CA LYS A 449 -11.76 -2.65 35.48
C LYS A 449 -12.75 -3.37 34.57
N LYS A 450 -12.73 -4.69 34.55
CA LYS A 450 -13.72 -5.47 33.78
C LYS A 450 -15.14 -5.12 34.19
N GLY A 451 -15.97 -4.74 33.23
CA GLY A 451 -17.35 -4.26 33.43
C GLY A 451 -17.47 -2.78 33.85
N GLU A 452 -16.37 -2.05 33.94
CA GLU A 452 -16.38 -0.61 34.27
C GLU A 452 -16.60 0.24 33.00
N THR A 453 -17.29 1.36 33.21
CA THR A 453 -17.46 2.42 32.17
C THR A 453 -16.86 3.72 32.66
N LYS A 454 -16.05 4.38 31.83
CA LYS A 454 -15.57 5.74 32.08
C LYS A 454 -15.85 6.68 30.92
N PRO A 455 -16.18 7.94 31.19
CA PRO A 455 -16.34 8.94 30.15
C PRO A 455 -15.00 9.57 29.79
N VAL A 456 -14.86 9.92 28.49
CA VAL A 456 -13.82 10.79 27.95
C VAL A 456 -14.50 11.86 27.12
N THR A 457 -14.07 13.11 27.22
CA THR A 457 -14.57 14.17 26.37
C THR A 457 -13.68 14.30 25.13
N LEU A 458 -14.26 14.19 23.96
CA LEU A 458 -13.65 14.56 22.69
C LEU A 458 -14.06 15.98 22.35
N THR A 459 -13.10 16.88 22.28
CA THR A 459 -13.31 18.29 21.89
C THR A 459 -13.01 18.46 20.41
N VAL A 460 -13.96 19.01 19.66
CA VAL A 460 -13.82 19.32 18.24
C VAL A 460 -13.65 20.83 18.07
N LYS A 461 -12.52 21.26 17.55
CA LYS A 461 -12.26 22.65 17.23
C LYS A 461 -12.43 22.87 15.74
N HIS A 462 -13.41 23.64 15.37
CA HIS A 462 -13.72 23.97 13.98
C HIS A 462 -12.85 25.11 13.46
N SER A 463 -12.31 24.96 12.25
CA SER A 463 -11.46 25.98 11.58
C SER A 463 -12.31 26.99 10.78
N SER A 464 -13.52 26.61 10.39
CA SER A 464 -14.46 27.47 9.66
C SER A 464 -15.90 27.28 10.15
N SER A 465 -16.78 28.23 9.83
CA SER A 465 -18.20 28.16 10.19
C SER A 465 -19.05 27.29 9.26
N ASN A 466 -18.49 26.79 8.17
CA ASN A 466 -19.22 26.03 7.15
C ASN A 466 -18.57 24.65 6.92
N ILE A 467 -18.73 23.75 7.90
CA ILE A 467 -17.99 22.47 7.96
C ILE A 467 -18.84 21.30 7.42
N GLY A 468 -20.12 21.53 7.17
CA GLY A 468 -21.08 20.45 6.94
C GLY A 468 -21.40 19.66 8.22
N ASP A 469 -22.17 18.60 8.06
CA ASP A 469 -22.43 17.66 9.14
C ASP A 469 -21.17 16.81 9.40
N ILE A 470 -20.82 16.65 10.67
CA ILE A 470 -19.76 15.75 11.12
C ILE A 470 -20.37 14.56 11.84
N ASP A 471 -19.78 13.39 11.62
CA ASP A 471 -20.12 12.17 12.33
C ASP A 471 -18.95 11.71 13.22
N PHE A 472 -19.28 10.94 14.27
CA PHE A 472 -18.30 10.38 15.18
C PHE A 472 -17.77 9.05 14.64
N ASN A 473 -16.45 8.86 14.73
CA ASN A 473 -15.77 7.61 14.41
C ASN A 473 -14.96 7.09 15.59
N PHE A 474 -14.85 5.77 15.72
CA PHE A 474 -13.98 5.13 16.68
C PHE A 474 -13.53 3.75 16.19
N ALA A 475 -12.33 3.36 16.61
CA ALA A 475 -11.79 2.01 16.42
C ALA A 475 -10.88 1.67 17.61
N HIS A 476 -10.61 0.38 17.84
CA HIS A 476 -9.72 -0.02 18.94
C HIS A 476 -8.99 -1.32 18.64
N THR A 477 -7.84 -1.52 19.28
CA THR A 477 -6.99 -2.69 19.09
C THR A 477 -7.40 -3.90 19.92
N ALA A 478 -8.44 -3.80 20.75
CA ALA A 478 -8.97 -4.88 21.60
C ALA A 478 -9.84 -5.89 20.84
N SER A 479 -10.10 -5.70 19.55
CA SER A 479 -10.82 -6.66 18.73
C SER A 479 -9.87 -7.32 17.75
N SER A 480 -9.96 -8.63 17.63
CA SER A 480 -9.50 -9.36 16.45
C SER A 480 -10.69 -9.62 15.53
N VAL A 481 -10.42 -9.95 14.25
CA VAL A 481 -11.46 -10.33 13.28
C VAL A 481 -12.37 -11.49 13.77
N ILE A 482 -11.95 -12.20 14.82
CA ILE A 482 -12.54 -13.46 15.30
C ILE A 482 -13.29 -13.32 16.64
N ILE A 483 -13.01 -12.30 17.46
CA ILE A 483 -13.54 -12.20 18.83
C ILE A 483 -14.38 -10.92 19.00
N SER A 484 -15.53 -11.05 19.67
CA SER A 484 -16.36 -9.90 20.07
C SER A 484 -15.53 -8.88 20.87
N SER A 485 -15.71 -7.60 20.57
CA SER A 485 -14.89 -6.54 21.12
C SER A 485 -14.89 -6.53 22.65
N ASP A 486 -13.70 -6.51 23.23
CA ASP A 486 -13.50 -6.38 24.68
C ASP A 486 -13.81 -4.95 25.18
N ILE A 487 -13.86 -3.99 24.26
CA ILE A 487 -14.20 -2.59 24.51
C ILE A 487 -15.45 -2.24 23.71
N SER A 488 -16.42 -1.62 24.34
CA SER A 488 -17.55 -0.98 23.68
C SER A 488 -17.53 0.52 23.90
N VAL A 489 -17.91 1.26 22.86
CA VAL A 489 -17.93 2.72 22.86
C VAL A 489 -19.32 3.20 22.53
N SER A 490 -19.85 4.13 23.32
CA SER A 490 -21.03 4.90 23.01
C SER A 490 -20.74 6.39 23.12
N HIS A 491 -21.44 7.21 22.38
CA HIS A 491 -21.19 8.64 22.34
C HIS A 491 -22.46 9.45 22.40
N ASN A 492 -22.32 10.71 22.81
CA ASN A 492 -23.39 11.70 22.83
C ASN A 492 -22.81 13.09 22.52
N PHE A 493 -23.32 13.73 21.48
CA PHE A 493 -22.99 15.12 21.17
C PHE A 493 -23.66 16.05 22.19
N LEU A 494 -22.88 16.71 23.02
CA LEU A 494 -23.40 17.78 23.90
C LEU A 494 -23.67 19.04 23.10
N ASN A 495 -22.80 19.33 22.16
CA ASN A 495 -22.88 20.45 21.21
C ASN A 495 -21.93 20.13 20.04
N PRO A 496 -21.87 20.94 18.97
CA PRO A 496 -20.97 20.68 17.82
C PRO A 496 -19.48 20.60 18.17
N ASN A 497 -19.06 21.12 19.33
CA ASN A 497 -17.67 21.17 19.75
C ASN A 497 -17.31 20.14 20.83
N GLU A 498 -18.28 19.41 21.37
CA GLU A 498 -18.06 18.48 22.48
C GLU A 498 -18.85 17.19 22.33
N ILE A 499 -18.15 16.08 22.39
CA ILE A 499 -18.73 14.74 22.37
C ILE A 499 -18.31 14.01 23.64
N ILE A 500 -19.29 13.55 24.41
CA ILE A 500 -19.01 12.64 25.55
C ILE A 500 -18.95 11.23 25.01
N VAL A 501 -17.80 10.60 25.18
CA VAL A 501 -17.52 9.23 24.77
C VAL A 501 -17.49 8.35 26.02
N SER A 502 -18.39 7.40 26.12
CA SER A 502 -18.43 6.42 27.22
C SER A 502 -17.75 5.14 26.78
N ILE A 503 -16.65 4.78 27.43
CA ILE A 503 -15.81 3.63 27.12
C ILE A 503 -16.05 2.56 28.19
N THR A 504 -16.47 1.39 27.77
CA THR A 504 -16.83 0.27 28.66
C THR A 504 -15.96 -0.95 28.38
N ALA A 505 -15.25 -1.44 29.37
CA ALA A 505 -14.60 -2.75 29.30
C ALA A 505 -15.64 -3.86 29.51
N SER A 506 -15.66 -4.88 28.66
CA SER A 506 -16.50 -6.06 28.84
C SER A 506 -16.16 -6.78 30.16
N LYS A 507 -17.14 -7.45 30.75
CA LYS A 507 -16.92 -8.29 31.94
C LYS A 507 -15.97 -9.46 31.69
N ILE A 508 -15.87 -9.89 30.43
CA ILE A 508 -15.02 -10.99 29.98
C ILE A 508 -13.79 -10.49 29.21
N ALA A 509 -13.57 -9.16 29.15
CA ALA A 509 -12.45 -8.57 28.45
C ALA A 509 -11.11 -9.18 28.90
N LEU A 510 -10.18 -9.31 27.99
CA LEU A 510 -8.80 -9.65 28.32
C LEU A 510 -8.14 -8.45 29.01
N SER A 511 -7.38 -8.72 30.07
CA SER A 511 -6.56 -7.68 30.72
C SER A 511 -5.36 -7.38 29.84
N GLY A 512 -5.02 -6.11 29.71
CA GLY A 512 -3.91 -5.66 28.85
C GLY A 512 -4.03 -4.20 28.47
N ASP A 513 -3.10 -3.76 27.65
CA ASP A 513 -3.03 -2.41 27.13
C ASP A 513 -3.50 -2.37 25.67
N TYR A 514 -4.30 -1.38 25.35
CA TYR A 514 -4.94 -1.22 24.06
C TYR A 514 -4.87 0.24 23.59
N LYS A 515 -4.85 0.45 22.29
CA LYS A 515 -5.08 1.77 21.67
C LYS A 515 -6.55 1.92 21.29
N LEU A 516 -7.13 3.07 21.58
CA LEU A 516 -8.47 3.47 21.17
C LEU A 516 -8.36 4.74 20.32
N LEU A 517 -8.79 4.67 19.08
CA LEU A 517 -8.89 5.78 18.16
C LEU A 517 -10.25 6.45 18.33
N LEU A 518 -10.26 7.77 18.54
CA LEU A 518 -11.47 8.59 18.67
C LEU A 518 -11.38 9.76 17.70
N GLY A 519 -12.39 9.95 16.87
CA GLY A 519 -12.37 11.01 15.88
C GLY A 519 -13.74 11.43 15.37
N VAL A 520 -13.70 12.39 14.48
CA VAL A 520 -14.85 12.83 13.69
C VAL A 520 -14.49 12.90 12.22
N PHE A 521 -15.48 12.72 11.37
CA PHE A 521 -15.29 12.75 9.92
C PHE A 521 -16.40 13.52 9.21
N ASN A 522 -16.05 13.99 8.03
CA ASN A 522 -16.98 14.47 7.01
C ASN A 522 -16.72 13.69 5.69
N PRO A 523 -17.41 13.99 4.58
CA PRO A 523 -17.20 13.28 3.32
C PRO A 523 -15.79 13.41 2.71
N GLU A 524 -14.93 14.34 3.15
CA GLU A 524 -13.63 14.62 2.57
C GLU A 524 -12.45 14.17 3.45
N VAL A 525 -12.64 14.20 4.77
CA VAL A 525 -11.55 13.91 5.71
C VAL A 525 -12.05 13.31 7.01
N ASN A 526 -11.27 12.39 7.57
CA ASN A 526 -11.43 11.88 8.92
C ASN A 526 -10.23 12.33 9.77
N VAL A 527 -10.50 12.81 10.98
CA VAL A 527 -9.49 13.33 11.90
C VAL A 527 -9.67 12.68 13.26
N SER A 528 -8.64 12.02 13.74
CA SER A 528 -8.71 11.17 14.92
C SER A 528 -7.46 11.30 15.79
N LYS A 529 -7.61 11.03 17.09
CA LYS A 529 -6.53 10.94 18.06
C LYS A 529 -6.62 9.63 18.84
N TYR A 530 -5.47 9.03 19.16
CA TYR A 530 -5.41 7.85 20.01
C TYR A 530 -5.41 8.22 21.49
N ILE A 531 -5.95 7.31 22.29
CA ILE A 531 -5.76 7.25 23.74
C ILE A 531 -5.40 5.83 24.14
N ASP A 532 -4.62 5.72 25.21
CA ASP A 532 -4.28 4.43 25.82
C ASP A 532 -5.40 3.93 26.72
N VAL A 533 -5.73 2.66 26.62
CA VAL A 533 -6.74 2.00 27.45
C VAL A 533 -6.14 0.78 28.12
N THR A 534 -5.96 0.83 29.44
CA THR A 534 -5.52 -0.33 30.24
C THR A 534 -6.72 -1.01 30.88
N ILE A 535 -6.92 -2.30 30.59
CA ILE A 535 -7.95 -3.13 31.24
C ILE A 535 -7.31 -3.96 32.35
N GLN A 536 -7.71 -3.68 33.57
CA GLN A 536 -7.30 -4.42 34.77
C GLN A 536 -8.24 -5.61 35.07
N PRO A 537 -7.75 -6.65 35.75
CA PRO A 537 -8.53 -7.81 36.15
C PRO A 537 -9.84 -7.52 36.89
#